data_1fdb8b2b9daff54cdd26e4c691cd51c7
#
_entry.id   1fdb8b2b9daff54cdd26e4c691cd51c7
#
_cell.length_a   1.000
_cell.length_b   1.000
_cell.length_c   1.000
_cell.angle_alpha   90.00
_cell.angle_beta   90.00
_cell.angle_gamma   90.00
#
_symmetry.space_group_name_H-M   'P 1'
#
loop_
_entity.id
_entity.type
_entity.pdbx_description
1 polymer ?
#
loop_
_entity_poly.entity_id
_entity_poly.type
_entity_poly.pdbx_seq_one_letter_code
_entity_poly.pdbx_strand_id
1 'polypeptide(L)'
;KFADFKGKKLLLVNTASDCGYTNQYADLQKLYEGFSDKLVVIGFPANDFKEQEKGTDEEIAQFCQKNYGITFPMMKKSVVIKSAQQNPVYQWLTDSSQNGWCNQQPSWNFSKYLVDENGVLTDYFDPSVSPLSKEITDKLR
;
A
#
# COMPACT_ATOMS: atom_id res chain seq x y z
N LYS A 1 -12.53 4.02 5.51
CA LYS A 1 -13.18 2.71 5.32
C LYS A 1 -13.14 2.35 3.84
N PHE A 2 -12.97 1.09 3.54
CA PHE A 2 -12.93 0.63 2.15
C PHE A 2 -14.22 0.91 1.40
N ALA A 3 -15.35 0.93 2.11
CA ALA A 3 -16.64 1.27 1.50
C ALA A 3 -16.64 2.66 0.85
N ASP A 4 -15.79 3.56 1.33
CA ASP A 4 -15.68 4.93 0.78
C ASP A 4 -15.08 4.93 -0.63
N PHE A 5 -14.44 3.83 -1.04
CA PHE A 5 -13.75 3.71 -2.34
C PHE A 5 -14.44 2.72 -3.27
N LYS A 6 -15.69 2.37 -2.98
CA LYS A 6 -16.44 1.40 -3.77
C LYS A 6 -16.50 1.83 -5.24
N GLY A 7 -16.29 0.88 -6.12
CA GLY A 7 -16.28 1.13 -7.55
C GLY A 7 -14.92 1.47 -8.13
N LYS A 8 -13.88 1.53 -7.28
CA LYS A 8 -12.50 1.74 -7.73
C LYS A 8 -11.62 0.58 -7.29
N LYS A 9 -10.54 0.35 -8.04
CA LYS A 9 -9.48 -0.57 -7.61
C LYS A 9 -8.69 0.09 -6.48
N LEU A 10 -8.14 -0.73 -5.59
CA LEU A 10 -7.32 -0.25 -4.47
C LEU A 10 -5.94 -0.88 -4.58
N LEU A 11 -4.89 -0.06 -4.54
CA LEU A 11 -3.52 -0.52 -4.41
C LEU A 11 -3.07 -0.22 -2.98
N LEU A 12 -2.90 -1.28 -2.18
CA LEU A 12 -2.56 -1.17 -0.77
C LEU A 12 -1.06 -1.41 -0.62
N VAL A 13 -0.35 -0.44 -0.03
CA VAL A 13 1.12 -0.45 0.04
C VAL A 13 1.55 -0.18 1.47
N ASN A 14 2.38 -1.06 2.05
CA ASN A 14 3.02 -0.75 3.33
C ASN A 14 4.24 0.12 3.07
N THR A 15 4.32 1.25 3.77
CA THR A 15 5.26 2.31 3.44
C THR A 15 6.23 2.61 4.58
N ALA A 16 7.35 3.25 4.23
CA ALA A 16 8.35 3.69 5.20
C ALA A 16 9.11 4.90 4.67
N SER A 17 9.62 5.73 5.58
CA SER A 17 10.34 6.96 5.23
C SER A 17 11.85 6.78 5.09
N ASP A 18 12.41 5.69 5.60
CA ASP A 18 13.87 5.45 5.63
C ASP A 18 14.32 4.21 4.86
N CYS A 19 13.51 3.76 3.91
CA CYS A 19 13.78 2.55 3.12
C CYS A 19 14.51 2.90 1.82
N GLY A 20 15.28 1.95 1.29
CA GLY A 20 15.86 2.09 -0.06
C GLY A 20 14.82 2.24 -1.15
N TYR A 21 13.57 1.80 -0.90
CA TYR A 21 12.45 1.96 -1.83
C TYR A 21 11.59 3.20 -1.57
N THR A 22 11.96 4.05 -0.61
CA THR A 22 11.14 5.21 -0.23
C THR A 22 10.87 6.15 -1.43
N ASN A 23 11.79 6.20 -2.39
CA ASN A 23 11.58 6.98 -3.60
C ASN A 23 10.40 6.50 -4.44
N GLN A 24 9.86 5.30 -4.19
CA GLN A 24 8.64 4.83 -4.85
C GLN A 24 7.42 5.66 -4.50
N TYR A 25 7.47 6.46 -3.44
CA TYR A 25 6.40 7.42 -3.15
C TYR A 25 6.11 8.33 -4.34
N ALA A 26 7.15 8.81 -5.02
CA ALA A 26 6.97 9.67 -6.19
C ALA A 26 6.19 8.95 -7.30
N ASP A 27 6.55 7.70 -7.58
CA ASP A 27 5.88 6.91 -8.62
C ASP A 27 4.47 6.50 -8.21
N LEU A 28 4.26 6.21 -6.92
CA LEU A 28 2.91 5.93 -6.42
C LEU A 28 2.00 7.14 -6.59
N GLN A 29 2.52 8.33 -6.34
CA GLN A 29 1.74 9.55 -6.52
C GLN A 29 1.41 9.77 -8.00
N LYS A 30 2.36 9.53 -8.90
CA LYS A 30 2.11 9.62 -10.34
C LYS A 30 1.06 8.61 -10.80
N LEU A 31 1.13 7.39 -10.29
CA LEU A 31 0.14 6.35 -10.59
C LEU A 31 -1.25 6.79 -10.13
N TYR A 32 -1.34 7.29 -8.92
CA TYR A 32 -2.59 7.76 -8.35
C TYR A 32 -3.21 8.89 -9.18
N GLU A 33 -2.40 9.86 -9.58
CA GLU A 33 -2.87 10.99 -10.40
C GLU A 33 -3.30 10.53 -11.79
N GLY A 34 -2.55 9.62 -12.39
CA GLY A 34 -2.82 9.15 -13.75
C GLY A 34 -4.06 8.26 -13.89
N PHE A 35 -4.46 7.60 -12.79
CA PHE A 35 -5.60 6.67 -12.80
C PHE A 35 -6.65 7.08 -11.75
N SER A 36 -6.75 8.35 -11.41
CA SER A 36 -7.59 8.82 -10.30
C SER A 36 -9.08 8.48 -10.43
N ASP A 37 -9.56 8.26 -11.65
CA ASP A 37 -10.95 7.85 -11.90
C ASP A 37 -11.18 6.34 -11.67
N LYS A 38 -10.13 5.54 -11.62
CA LYS A 38 -10.20 4.07 -11.56
C LYS A 38 -9.50 3.46 -10.34
N LEU A 39 -8.59 4.19 -9.73
CA LEU A 39 -7.68 3.66 -8.71
C LEU A 39 -7.55 4.60 -7.53
N VAL A 40 -7.53 4.04 -6.33
CA VAL A 40 -7.06 4.74 -5.13
C VAL A 40 -5.84 4.00 -4.62
N VAL A 41 -4.75 4.72 -4.36
CA VAL A 41 -3.57 4.18 -3.66
C VAL A 41 -3.78 4.47 -2.18
N ILE A 42 -3.55 3.49 -1.32
CA ILE A 42 -3.66 3.65 0.12
C ILE A 42 -2.35 3.22 0.76
N GLY A 43 -1.69 4.15 1.45
CA GLY A 43 -0.44 3.89 2.16
C GLY A 43 -0.68 3.45 3.59
N PHE A 44 0.04 2.42 4.02
CA PHE A 44 0.00 1.91 5.39
C PHE A 44 1.40 2.01 5.98
N PRO A 45 1.75 3.12 6.64
CA PRO A 45 3.07 3.25 7.26
C PRO A 45 3.29 2.15 8.29
N ALA A 46 4.46 1.52 8.24
CA ALA A 46 4.79 0.41 9.13
C ALA A 46 6.27 0.44 9.52
N ASN A 47 6.54 0.13 10.79
CA ASN A 47 7.88 0.10 11.34
C ASN A 47 8.43 -1.33 11.49
N ASP A 48 7.81 -2.30 10.81
CA ASP A 48 8.09 -3.73 10.99
C ASP A 48 9.39 -4.18 10.34
N PHE A 49 9.91 -3.44 9.36
CA PHE A 49 11.07 -3.85 8.59
C PHE A 49 12.27 -2.97 8.94
N LYS A 50 13.08 -3.46 9.87
CA LYS A 50 14.29 -2.78 10.37
C LYS A 50 14.01 -1.35 10.87
N GLU A 51 12.82 -1.14 11.41
CA GLU A 51 12.42 0.13 12.02
C GLU A 51 12.65 1.32 11.09
N GLN A 52 12.31 1.18 9.81
CA GLN A 52 12.50 2.25 8.82
C GLN A 52 11.35 3.26 8.76
N GLU A 53 10.41 3.19 9.72
CA GLU A 53 9.32 4.16 9.87
C GLU A 53 9.13 4.48 11.35
N LYS A 54 10.10 5.17 11.94
CA LYS A 54 10.11 5.49 13.39
C LYS A 54 9.28 6.70 13.76
N GLY A 55 8.95 7.55 12.80
CA GLY A 55 8.25 8.81 13.05
C GLY A 55 6.84 8.63 13.55
N THR A 56 6.27 9.70 14.09
CA THR A 56 4.84 9.76 14.43
C THR A 56 4.01 9.88 13.16
N ASP A 57 2.70 9.68 13.26
CA ASP A 57 1.80 9.83 12.11
C ASP A 57 1.90 11.23 11.50
N GLU A 58 2.04 12.27 12.34
CA GLU A 58 2.23 13.65 11.85
C GLU A 58 3.55 13.83 11.12
N GLU A 59 4.63 13.29 11.65
CA GLU A 59 5.95 13.36 11.01
C GLU A 59 5.95 12.62 9.66
N ILE A 60 5.30 11.47 9.59
CA ILE A 60 5.17 10.71 8.35
C ILE A 60 4.38 11.51 7.31
N ALA A 61 3.25 12.09 7.70
CA ALA A 61 2.43 12.89 6.80
C ALA A 61 3.21 14.09 6.26
N GLN A 62 3.95 14.77 7.12
CA GLN A 62 4.79 15.91 6.72
C GLN A 62 5.91 15.49 5.78
N PHE A 63 6.56 14.36 6.07
CA PHE A 63 7.60 13.81 5.22
C PHE A 63 7.06 13.53 3.80
N CYS A 64 5.93 12.87 3.71
CA CYS A 64 5.33 12.50 2.43
C CYS A 64 4.91 13.73 1.62
N GLN A 65 4.27 14.70 2.27
CA GLN A 65 3.81 15.91 1.59
C GLN A 65 4.99 16.77 1.14
N LYS A 66 5.97 16.98 2.02
CA LYS A 66 7.10 17.88 1.76
C LYS A 66 8.03 17.33 0.67
N ASN A 67 8.30 16.03 0.70
CA ASN A 67 9.28 15.42 -0.20
C ASN A 67 8.68 14.87 -1.49
N TYR A 68 7.41 14.48 -1.48
CA TYR A 68 6.79 13.77 -2.62
C TYR A 68 5.43 14.34 -3.03
N GLY A 69 4.89 15.32 -2.32
CA GLY A 69 3.60 15.91 -2.64
C GLY A 69 2.45 14.89 -2.61
N ILE A 70 2.48 13.94 -1.68
CA ILE A 70 1.53 12.84 -1.60
C ILE A 70 0.11 13.38 -1.32
N THR A 71 -0.85 12.98 -2.16
CA THR A 71 -2.26 13.31 -1.99
C THR A 71 -3.15 12.08 -1.82
N PHE A 72 -2.63 10.87 -2.06
CA PHE A 72 -3.41 9.66 -1.81
C PHE A 72 -3.55 9.40 -0.30
N PRO A 73 -4.61 8.68 0.13
CA PRO A 73 -4.84 8.42 1.55
C PRO A 73 -3.68 7.68 2.22
N MET A 74 -3.28 8.18 3.39
CA MET A 74 -2.28 7.53 4.25
C MET A 74 -2.97 7.15 5.56
N MET A 75 -2.92 5.86 5.91
CA MET A 75 -3.48 5.37 7.15
C MET A 75 -2.52 5.66 8.30
N LYS A 76 -3.00 5.47 9.53
CA LYS A 76 -2.14 5.55 10.72
C LYS A 76 -1.10 4.44 10.68
N LYS A 77 0.09 4.71 11.23
CA LYS A 77 1.14 3.69 11.37
C LYS A 77 0.58 2.47 12.09
N SER A 78 0.86 1.30 11.57
CA SER A 78 0.34 0.04 12.13
C SER A 78 1.32 -1.09 11.90
N VAL A 79 1.04 -2.23 12.55
CA VAL A 79 1.80 -3.47 12.33
C VAL A 79 1.17 -4.19 11.13
N VAL A 80 1.98 -4.56 10.15
CA VAL A 80 1.49 -5.21 8.93
C VAL A 80 1.93 -6.67 8.80
N ILE A 81 2.93 -7.09 9.57
CA ILE A 81 3.37 -8.50 9.56
C ILE A 81 2.52 -9.33 10.52
N LYS A 82 2.51 -10.65 10.32
CA LYS A 82 1.71 -11.56 11.14
C LYS A 82 2.09 -11.49 12.61
N SER A 83 1.15 -11.07 13.45
CA SER A 83 1.30 -10.97 14.90
C SER A 83 -0.07 -10.74 15.52
N ALA A 84 -0.12 -10.74 16.85
CA ALA A 84 -1.37 -10.43 17.57
C ALA A 84 -1.85 -9.00 17.31
N GLN A 85 -0.95 -8.10 16.92
CA GLN A 85 -1.26 -6.68 16.66
C GLN A 85 -1.41 -6.36 15.17
N GLN A 86 -1.36 -7.36 14.29
CA GLN A 86 -1.45 -7.11 12.86
C GLN A 86 -2.72 -6.35 12.50
N ASN A 87 -2.58 -5.32 11.68
CA ASN A 87 -3.69 -4.52 11.16
C ASN A 87 -4.73 -5.46 10.51
N PRO A 88 -6.04 -5.32 10.84
CA PRO A 88 -7.08 -6.20 10.29
C PRO A 88 -7.11 -6.27 8.76
N VAL A 89 -6.78 -5.18 8.07
CA VAL A 89 -6.68 -5.18 6.61
C VAL A 89 -5.60 -6.15 6.16
N TYR A 90 -4.44 -6.13 6.83
CA TYR A 90 -3.34 -7.02 6.49
C TYR A 90 -3.61 -8.46 6.94
N GLN A 91 -4.43 -8.68 7.97
CA GLN A 91 -4.90 -10.02 8.30
C GLN A 91 -5.67 -10.61 7.12
N TRP A 92 -6.54 -9.81 6.52
CA TRP A 92 -7.31 -10.24 5.36
C TRP A 92 -6.43 -10.45 4.12
N LEU A 93 -5.51 -9.53 3.85
CA LEU A 93 -4.63 -9.60 2.67
C LEU A 93 -3.70 -10.82 2.69
N THR A 94 -3.41 -11.35 3.87
CA THR A 94 -2.38 -12.38 4.04
C THR A 94 -2.94 -13.72 4.51
N ASP A 95 -4.26 -13.88 4.50
CA ASP A 95 -4.93 -15.12 4.94
C ASP A 95 -5.89 -15.60 3.85
N SER A 96 -5.50 -16.68 3.16
CA SER A 96 -6.29 -17.23 2.06
C SER A 96 -7.68 -17.69 2.48
N SER A 97 -7.87 -18.03 3.76
CA SER A 97 -9.21 -18.41 4.25
C SER A 97 -10.15 -17.22 4.29
N GLN A 98 -9.63 -16.00 4.31
CA GLN A 98 -10.41 -14.76 4.31
C GLN A 98 -10.50 -14.13 2.93
N ASN A 99 -9.41 -14.13 2.15
CA ASN A 99 -9.37 -13.45 0.85
C ASN A 99 -9.55 -14.37 -0.36
N GLY A 100 -9.47 -15.67 -0.15
CA GLY A 100 -9.75 -16.67 -1.18
C GLY A 100 -8.54 -17.35 -1.80
N TRP A 101 -7.33 -16.78 -1.71
CA TRP A 101 -6.16 -17.39 -2.36
C TRP A 101 -4.79 -16.98 -1.80
N CYS A 102 -4.67 -15.82 -1.21
CA CYS A 102 -3.35 -15.25 -0.90
C CYS A 102 -2.96 -15.42 0.56
N ASN A 103 -1.78 -16.00 0.79
CA ASN A 103 -1.16 -16.10 2.11
C ASN A 103 0.14 -15.30 2.17
N GLN A 104 0.43 -14.50 1.15
CA GLN A 104 1.70 -13.78 1.07
C GLN A 104 1.76 -12.65 2.09
N GLN A 105 2.68 -12.74 3.04
CA GLN A 105 2.98 -11.63 3.96
C GLN A 105 3.79 -10.57 3.22
N PRO A 106 3.71 -9.29 3.64
CA PRO A 106 4.61 -8.29 3.10
C PRO A 106 6.05 -8.73 3.37
N SER A 107 6.85 -8.81 2.32
CA SER A 107 8.24 -9.27 2.43
C SER A 107 9.19 -8.15 2.87
N TRP A 108 8.80 -6.91 2.66
CA TRP A 108 9.57 -5.71 2.99
C TRP A 108 8.65 -4.49 2.85
N ASN A 109 9.21 -3.31 3.10
CA ASN A 109 8.50 -2.05 2.83
C ASN A 109 8.16 -1.97 1.33
N PHE A 110 7.04 -1.35 1.02
CA PHE A 110 6.54 -1.15 -0.35
C PHE A 110 6.13 -2.45 -1.06
N SER A 111 5.72 -3.47 -0.31
CA SER A 111 4.96 -4.60 -0.83
C SER A 111 3.56 -4.09 -1.22
N LYS A 112 3.01 -4.59 -2.32
CA LYS A 112 1.78 -4.03 -2.90
C LYS A 112 0.74 -5.12 -3.11
N TYR A 113 -0.51 -4.80 -2.78
CA TYR A 113 -1.66 -5.69 -2.98
C TYR A 113 -2.72 -4.94 -3.78
N LEU A 114 -3.28 -5.59 -4.80
CA LEU A 114 -4.32 -4.99 -5.64
C LEU A 114 -5.67 -5.62 -5.35
N VAL A 115 -6.66 -4.78 -5.05
CA VAL A 115 -8.04 -5.17 -4.81
C VAL A 115 -8.89 -4.59 -5.94
N ASP A 116 -9.80 -5.38 -6.52
CA ASP A 116 -10.61 -4.92 -7.63
C ASP A 116 -11.83 -4.12 -7.17
N GLU A 117 -12.65 -3.66 -8.12
CA GLU A 117 -13.82 -2.81 -7.86
C GLU A 117 -14.88 -3.50 -7.01
N ASN A 118 -14.85 -4.83 -6.96
CA ASN A 118 -15.82 -5.64 -6.21
C ASN A 118 -15.31 -6.03 -4.82
N GLY A 119 -14.13 -5.55 -4.44
CA GLY A 119 -13.54 -5.87 -3.14
C GLY A 119 -12.80 -7.20 -3.11
N VAL A 120 -12.44 -7.74 -4.28
CA VAL A 120 -11.71 -9.01 -4.39
C VAL A 120 -10.21 -8.73 -4.53
N LEU A 121 -9.39 -9.38 -3.70
CA LEU A 121 -7.94 -9.31 -3.83
C LEU A 121 -7.52 -10.09 -5.08
N THR A 122 -6.87 -9.42 -6.03
CA THR A 122 -6.51 -10.03 -7.33
C THR A 122 -5.02 -10.26 -7.53
N ASP A 123 -4.17 -9.45 -6.93
CA ASP A 123 -2.73 -9.50 -7.19
C ASP A 123 -1.91 -9.10 -5.98
N TYR A 124 -0.68 -9.62 -5.94
CA TYR A 124 0.38 -9.20 -5.04
C TYR A 124 1.61 -8.85 -5.88
N PHE A 125 2.28 -7.74 -5.54
CA PHE A 125 3.51 -7.32 -6.22
C PHE A 125 4.62 -7.12 -5.19
N ASP A 126 5.79 -7.71 -5.46
CA ASP A 126 6.97 -7.55 -4.61
C ASP A 126 7.39 -6.08 -4.48
N PRO A 127 8.11 -5.72 -3.40
CA PRO A 127 8.63 -4.35 -3.23
C PRO A 127 9.40 -3.81 -4.42
N SER A 128 10.17 -4.67 -5.10
CA SER A 128 10.98 -4.26 -6.25
C SER A 128 10.17 -3.91 -7.50
N VAL A 129 8.90 -4.27 -7.56
CA VAL A 129 8.04 -3.95 -8.70
C VAL A 129 7.73 -2.45 -8.67
N SER A 130 8.16 -1.72 -9.71
CA SER A 130 7.89 -0.29 -9.78
C SER A 130 6.39 -0.02 -9.91
N PRO A 131 5.86 0.98 -9.20
CA PRO A 131 4.44 1.34 -9.33
C PRO A 131 4.02 1.68 -10.76
N LEU A 132 4.93 2.18 -11.57
CA LEU A 132 4.65 2.56 -12.96
C LEU A 132 4.98 1.47 -13.98
N SER A 133 5.37 0.27 -13.50
CA SER A 133 5.66 -0.85 -14.40
C SER A 133 4.41 -1.38 -15.07
N LYS A 134 4.60 -2.06 -16.20
CA LYS A 134 3.49 -2.68 -16.93
C LYS A 134 2.75 -3.73 -16.09
N GLU A 135 3.46 -4.41 -15.20
CA GLU A 135 2.84 -5.41 -14.31
C GLU A 135 1.66 -4.82 -13.56
N ILE A 136 1.77 -3.56 -13.15
CA ILE A 136 0.70 -2.88 -12.41
C ILE A 136 -0.20 -2.10 -13.37
N THR A 137 0.36 -1.29 -14.27
CA THR A 137 -0.47 -0.42 -15.11
C THR A 137 -1.39 -1.19 -16.05
N ASP A 138 -0.97 -2.38 -16.53
CA ASP A 138 -1.82 -3.21 -17.39
C ASP A 138 -3.06 -3.73 -16.66
N LYS A 139 -2.99 -3.86 -15.33
CA LYS A 139 -4.14 -4.27 -14.52
C LYS A 139 -5.14 -3.14 -14.29
N LEU A 140 -4.77 -1.90 -14.57
CA LEU A 140 -5.58 -0.71 -14.30
C LEU A 140 -6.32 -0.19 -15.53
N ARG A 141 -6.02 -0.71 -16.70
CA ARG A 141 -6.60 -0.26 -17.98
C ARG A 141 -7.94 -0.90 -18.28
#